data_4b82a518e455c0a7fff6e453385e6b64
#
_entry.id   4b82a518e455c0a7fff6e453385e6b64
#
_cell.length_a   1.000
_cell.length_b   1.000
_cell.length_c   1.000
_cell.angle_alpha   90.00
_cell.angle_beta   90.00
_cell.angle_gamma   90.00
#
_symmetry.space_group_name_H-M   'P 1'
#
loop_
_entity.id
_entity.type
_entity.pdbx_description
1 polymer ?
#
loop_
_entity_poly.entity_id
_entity_poly.type
_entity_poly.pdbx_seq_one_letter_code
_entity_poly.pdbx_strand_id
1 'polypeptide(L)'
;MRLYFHSFCLVCGVTLLAPFTLLHSAEPPLSFTDPQPQRYELSARASQIDGRAKEHPEIDFVFSKQGRPSDLERATVDTRVQPQGKLVIRLMGYSAPLFERLAGYGMHAIQVHYANGWFGKFSRQGPAADDKFLGKIRLEAATGEDFSEAVEIPQPDGMRERAFQFVKWLGKENPQGHWEYFLTDDGQGLRWDRVIIAGSSHGSTTAARFAIHQRVDRVVMFCGPRDQSETWQGLPSATPSKRFFGFSHVLDGGWTGDHYCRSWELLGLHKYGGIVNVDQSPPPFGNTRRLITNADVKNDANRAHSSVVPGGAAVKDATGQFIHEAVWRYLFLHPLDITGEPMPPDPGCQVSRRSRAN
;
A
#
# COMPACT_ATOMS: atom_id res chain seq x y z
N MET A 1 -17.09 44.63 -78.61
CA MET A 1 -17.22 44.57 -77.09
C MET A 1 -16.55 43.29 -76.64
N ARG A 2 -15.24 43.39 -76.23
CA ARG A 2 -14.41 42.20 -75.81
C ARG A 2 -14.35 42.15 -74.30
N LEU A 3 -14.85 41.07 -73.74
CA LEU A 3 -14.75 40.76 -72.32
C LEU A 3 -13.44 40.00 -72.06
N TYR A 4 -12.61 40.54 -71.19
CA TYR A 4 -11.41 39.83 -70.61
C TYR A 4 -11.79 39.09 -69.35
N PHE A 5 -11.57 37.75 -69.34
CA PHE A 5 -11.63 36.92 -68.12
C PHE A 5 -10.23 36.91 -67.52
N HIS A 6 -10.14 37.32 -66.24
CA HIS A 6 -8.95 37.15 -65.43
C HIS A 6 -9.12 35.85 -64.57
N SER A 7 -8.22 34.89 -64.85
CA SER A 7 -8.09 33.71 -64.03
C SER A 7 -7.25 34.02 -62.78
N PHE A 8 -7.82 33.86 -61.58
CA PHE A 8 -7.08 33.90 -60.31
C PHE A 8 -6.63 32.48 -59.99
N CYS A 9 -5.30 32.22 -59.97
CA CYS A 9 -4.72 30.99 -59.42
C CYS A 9 -4.58 31.12 -57.92
N LEU A 10 -5.36 30.31 -57.18
CA LEU A 10 -5.26 30.16 -55.72
C LEU A 10 -4.17 29.10 -55.43
N VAL A 11 -3.00 29.55 -54.91
CA VAL A 11 -1.95 28.65 -54.45
C VAL A 11 -2.29 28.25 -53.01
N CYS A 12 -2.81 27.02 -52.80
CA CYS A 12 -2.96 26.42 -51.48
C CYS A 12 -1.58 25.98 -50.96
N GLY A 13 -1.02 26.75 -50.04
CA GLY A 13 0.14 26.34 -49.25
C GLY A 13 -0.25 25.31 -48.20
N VAL A 14 0.14 24.05 -48.40
CA VAL A 14 0.03 23.02 -47.38
C VAL A 14 1.22 23.13 -46.40
N THR A 15 0.96 23.69 -45.23
CA THR A 15 1.95 23.71 -44.12
C THR A 15 1.96 22.32 -43.46
N LEU A 16 2.98 21.55 -43.76
CA LEU A 16 3.27 20.29 -43.02
C LEU A 16 3.76 20.63 -41.59
N LEU A 17 2.86 20.51 -40.60
CA LEU A 17 3.23 20.49 -39.19
C LEU A 17 3.87 19.14 -38.88
N ALA A 18 5.19 19.09 -38.75
CA ALA A 18 5.90 17.94 -38.23
C ALA A 18 5.51 17.74 -36.74
N PRO A 19 5.18 16.51 -36.34
CA PRO A 19 4.91 16.24 -34.90
C PRO A 19 6.20 16.41 -34.11
N PHE A 20 6.23 17.39 -33.19
CA PHE A 20 7.25 17.50 -32.18
C PHE A 20 7.07 16.33 -31.23
N THR A 21 7.79 15.24 -31.42
CA THR A 21 7.99 14.21 -30.40
C THR A 21 8.85 14.79 -29.29
N LEU A 22 8.23 15.19 -28.20
CA LEU A 22 8.92 15.46 -26.95
C LEU A 22 9.64 14.16 -26.52
N LEU A 23 10.93 14.08 -26.83
CA LEU A 23 11.82 13.10 -26.22
C LEU A 23 11.83 13.40 -24.72
N HIS A 24 11.04 12.66 -23.96
CA HIS A 24 11.24 12.57 -22.52
C HIS A 24 12.63 11.96 -22.32
N SER A 25 13.61 12.80 -21.98
CA SER A 25 14.87 12.30 -21.47
C SER A 25 14.55 11.53 -20.19
N ALA A 26 14.74 10.22 -20.22
CA ALA A 26 14.63 9.41 -19.01
C ALA A 26 15.59 10.02 -17.97
N GLU A 27 15.08 10.34 -16.79
CA GLU A 27 15.96 10.74 -15.69
C GLU A 27 17.03 9.66 -15.48
N PRO A 28 18.29 10.05 -15.21
CA PRO A 28 19.34 9.08 -14.97
C PRO A 28 18.92 8.16 -13.81
N PRO A 29 19.24 6.87 -13.88
CA PRO A 29 18.88 5.93 -12.82
C PRO A 29 19.45 6.41 -11.48
N LEU A 30 18.63 6.37 -10.43
CA LEU A 30 19.03 6.73 -9.09
C LEU A 30 20.22 5.86 -8.69
N SER A 31 21.28 6.46 -8.17
CA SER A 31 22.46 5.76 -7.72
C SER A 31 22.78 6.15 -6.28
N PHE A 32 22.98 5.15 -5.43
CA PHE A 32 23.48 5.31 -4.07
C PHE A 32 24.88 4.69 -3.99
N THR A 33 25.79 5.36 -3.30
CA THR A 33 27.15 4.87 -3.16
C THR A 33 27.33 4.19 -1.81
N ASP A 34 27.61 2.88 -1.83
CA ASP A 34 28.00 2.12 -0.65
C ASP A 34 29.38 1.52 -0.92
N PRO A 35 30.42 1.84 -0.14
CA PRO A 35 31.77 1.27 -0.31
C PRO A 35 31.84 -0.24 -0.07
N GLN A 36 30.85 -0.81 0.63
CA GLN A 36 30.74 -2.24 0.94
C GLN A 36 29.31 -2.73 0.73
N PRO A 37 28.87 -2.84 -0.53
CA PRO A 37 27.49 -3.15 -0.84
C PRO A 37 27.03 -4.47 -0.21
N GLN A 38 25.92 -4.40 0.53
CA GLN A 38 25.35 -5.56 1.22
C GLN A 38 23.86 -5.34 1.53
N ARG A 39 23.20 -6.37 2.05
CA ARG A 39 21.89 -6.24 2.65
C ARG A 39 22.02 -5.86 4.11
N TYR A 40 21.46 -4.73 4.48
CA TYR A 40 21.35 -4.25 5.85
C TYR A 40 20.00 -4.62 6.42
N GLU A 41 20.02 -5.18 7.63
CA GLU A 41 18.83 -5.48 8.43
C GLU A 41 19.00 -4.80 9.79
N LEU A 42 18.14 -3.84 10.11
CA LEU A 42 18.22 -3.04 11.32
C LEU A 42 16.96 -3.20 12.15
N SER A 43 17.10 -3.07 13.45
CA SER A 43 15.96 -3.02 14.36
C SER A 43 16.29 -2.18 15.59
N ALA A 44 15.30 -1.45 16.07
CA ALA A 44 15.37 -0.71 17.33
C ALA A 44 14.00 -0.71 17.99
N ARG A 45 13.96 -0.36 19.28
CA ARG A 45 12.70 -0.16 19.99
C ARG A 45 12.17 1.23 19.70
N ALA A 46 10.87 1.36 19.41
CA ALA A 46 10.24 2.66 19.19
C ALA A 46 10.46 3.62 20.35
N SER A 47 10.40 3.09 21.60
CA SER A 47 10.68 3.84 22.83
C SER A 47 12.15 4.35 22.97
N GLN A 48 13.09 3.73 22.24
CA GLN A 48 14.47 4.17 22.19
C GLN A 48 14.74 5.17 21.06
N ILE A 49 13.98 5.07 19.96
CA ILE A 49 14.07 5.97 18.82
C ILE A 49 13.50 7.34 19.18
N ASP A 50 12.35 7.36 19.84
CA ASP A 50 11.66 8.59 20.23
C ASP A 50 11.22 8.53 21.70
N GLY A 51 11.85 9.32 22.55
CA GLY A 51 11.54 9.41 23.97
C GLY A 51 10.14 10.02 24.30
N ARG A 52 9.45 10.55 23.28
CA ARG A 52 8.07 11.02 23.40
C ARG A 52 7.05 9.90 23.32
N ALA A 53 7.48 8.72 22.84
CA ALA A 53 6.62 7.55 22.68
C ALA A 53 6.03 7.11 24.03
N LYS A 54 4.74 6.76 24.02
CA LYS A 54 4.00 6.31 25.21
C LYS A 54 3.23 5.04 24.94
N GLU A 55 2.92 4.33 26.00
CA GLU A 55 2.00 3.21 26.00
C GLU A 55 0.55 3.69 26.16
N HIS A 56 -0.37 2.98 25.51
CA HIS A 56 -1.82 3.16 25.61
C HIS A 56 -2.47 1.81 25.94
N PRO A 57 -2.35 1.34 27.22
CA PRO A 57 -2.82 0.02 27.63
C PRO A 57 -4.32 -0.17 27.40
N GLU A 58 -5.10 0.90 27.47
CA GLU A 58 -6.55 0.91 27.24
C GLU A 58 -6.97 0.45 25.85
N ILE A 59 -6.04 0.53 24.86
CA ILE A 59 -6.21 0.02 23.49
C ILE A 59 -5.21 -1.08 23.14
N ASP A 60 -4.63 -1.76 24.15
CA ASP A 60 -3.66 -2.86 23.98
C ASP A 60 -2.38 -2.43 23.19
N PHE A 61 -1.97 -1.19 23.33
CA PHE A 61 -0.75 -0.65 22.76
C PHE A 61 0.31 -0.49 23.86
N VAL A 62 1.22 -1.46 23.95
CA VAL A 62 2.23 -1.55 25.00
C VAL A 62 3.60 -1.87 24.42
N PHE A 63 4.67 -1.46 25.11
CA PHE A 63 6.05 -1.69 24.68
C PHE A 63 6.59 -3.07 25.04
N SER A 64 5.89 -3.79 25.90
CA SER A 64 6.25 -5.16 26.27
C SER A 64 5.01 -6.01 26.48
N LYS A 65 5.02 -7.23 25.94
CA LYS A 65 4.00 -8.25 26.16
C LYS A 65 4.65 -9.53 26.66
N GLN A 66 4.19 -10.05 27.78
CA GLN A 66 4.70 -11.29 28.37
C GLN A 66 6.24 -11.28 28.53
N GLY A 67 6.81 -10.14 28.96
CA GLY A 67 8.24 -9.98 29.17
C GLY A 67 9.08 -9.84 27.91
N ARG A 68 8.46 -9.76 26.73
CA ARG A 68 9.17 -9.57 25.44
C ARG A 68 8.87 -8.18 24.88
N PRO A 69 9.87 -7.52 24.26
CA PRO A 69 9.64 -6.27 23.54
C PRO A 69 8.56 -6.45 22.47
N SER A 70 7.57 -5.57 22.45
CA SER A 70 6.51 -5.53 21.43
C SER A 70 6.63 -4.29 20.53
N ASP A 71 7.46 -3.32 20.90
CA ASP A 71 7.69 -2.05 20.21
C ASP A 71 8.89 -2.08 19.27
N LEU A 72 9.28 -3.25 18.76
CA LEU A 72 10.37 -3.37 17.80
C LEU A 72 9.94 -2.81 16.42
N GLU A 73 10.73 -1.89 15.92
CA GLU A 73 10.70 -1.42 14.55
C GLU A 73 11.81 -2.09 13.75
N ARG A 74 11.56 -2.39 12.47
CA ARG A 74 12.50 -3.13 11.63
C ARG A 74 12.65 -2.46 10.27
N ALA A 75 13.87 -2.52 9.75
CA ALA A 75 14.21 -1.97 8.46
C ALA A 75 15.10 -2.92 7.66
N THR A 76 14.99 -2.87 6.34
CA THR A 76 15.85 -3.62 5.41
C THR A 76 16.08 -2.80 4.16
N VAL A 77 17.33 -2.81 3.68
CA VAL A 77 17.73 -2.31 2.36
C VAL A 77 18.86 -3.19 1.81
N ASP A 78 18.93 -3.37 0.51
CA ASP A 78 20.02 -4.08 -0.17
C ASP A 78 20.73 -3.13 -1.14
N THR A 79 21.91 -2.67 -0.75
CA THR A 79 22.71 -1.70 -1.54
C THR A 79 23.45 -2.33 -2.72
N ARG A 80 23.40 -3.67 -2.87
CA ARG A 80 23.88 -4.39 -4.06
C ARG A 80 22.91 -4.29 -5.24
N VAL A 81 21.66 -3.90 -4.98
CA VAL A 81 20.58 -3.85 -5.97
C VAL A 81 20.34 -2.41 -6.39
N GLN A 82 20.07 -2.20 -7.68
CA GLN A 82 19.72 -0.90 -8.23
C GLN A 82 18.52 -0.28 -7.47
N PRO A 83 18.69 0.89 -6.83
CA PRO A 83 17.62 1.47 -6.00
C PRO A 83 16.45 1.95 -6.85
N GLN A 84 15.23 1.69 -6.37
CA GLN A 84 13.98 2.18 -6.96
C GLN A 84 13.58 3.57 -6.44
N GLY A 85 14.27 4.10 -5.44
CA GLY A 85 13.90 5.36 -4.79
C GLY A 85 12.53 5.30 -4.09
N LYS A 86 12.14 4.13 -3.61
CA LYS A 86 10.87 3.90 -2.93
C LYS A 86 11.08 3.34 -1.52
N LEU A 87 10.32 3.90 -0.56
CA LEU A 87 10.24 3.42 0.81
C LEU A 87 8.92 2.68 1.00
N VAL A 88 8.98 1.43 1.38
CA VAL A 88 7.78 0.65 1.76
C VAL A 88 7.59 0.74 3.27
N ILE A 89 6.46 1.30 3.70
CA ILE A 89 6.02 1.26 5.10
C ILE A 89 5.04 0.10 5.25
N ARG A 90 5.44 -0.93 5.99
CA ARG A 90 4.63 -2.12 6.23
C ARG A 90 3.79 -1.94 7.48
N LEU A 91 2.48 -2.07 7.35
CA LEU A 91 1.51 -2.07 8.44
C LEU A 91 1.07 -3.50 8.80
N MET A 92 0.90 -3.76 10.09
CA MET A 92 0.80 -5.08 10.72
C MET A 92 2.16 -5.79 10.82
N GLY A 93 2.15 -7.03 11.27
CA GLY A 93 3.34 -7.77 11.67
C GLY A 93 4.47 -7.82 10.62
N TYR A 94 5.67 -7.93 11.11
CA TYR A 94 6.87 -8.11 10.30
C TYR A 94 6.83 -9.45 9.56
N SER A 95 7.27 -9.45 8.31
CA SER A 95 7.48 -10.64 7.50
C SER A 95 8.87 -10.58 6.85
N ALA A 96 9.81 -11.35 7.38
CA ALA A 96 11.17 -11.43 6.82
C ALA A 96 11.16 -11.80 5.33
N PRO A 97 10.35 -12.80 4.86
CA PRO A 97 10.29 -13.12 3.44
C PRO A 97 9.76 -11.99 2.55
N LEU A 98 8.88 -11.11 3.06
CA LEU A 98 8.44 -9.93 2.32
C LEU A 98 9.56 -8.89 2.24
N PHE A 99 10.23 -8.62 3.37
CA PHE A 99 11.31 -7.62 3.44
C PHE A 99 12.50 -8.01 2.56
N GLU A 100 12.85 -9.29 2.54
CA GLU A 100 13.87 -9.82 1.63
C GLU A 100 13.55 -9.53 0.16
N ARG A 101 12.28 -9.72 -0.24
CA ARG A 101 11.83 -9.43 -1.61
C ARG A 101 11.85 -7.95 -1.92
N LEU A 102 11.36 -7.12 -1.01
CA LEU A 102 11.36 -5.67 -1.21
C LEU A 102 12.78 -5.13 -1.38
N ALA A 103 13.72 -5.57 -0.53
CA ALA A 103 15.14 -5.25 -0.67
C ALA A 103 15.70 -5.77 -2.01
N GLY A 104 15.39 -7.01 -2.39
CA GLY A 104 15.77 -7.59 -3.68
C GLY A 104 15.13 -6.91 -4.90
N TYR A 105 14.06 -6.16 -4.71
CA TYR A 105 13.50 -5.28 -5.74
C TYR A 105 14.16 -3.88 -5.77
N GLY A 106 15.13 -3.61 -4.92
CA GLY A 106 15.79 -2.32 -4.80
C GLY A 106 14.99 -1.29 -4.00
N MET A 107 14.10 -1.72 -3.13
CA MET A 107 13.30 -0.86 -2.26
C MET A 107 13.83 -0.86 -0.84
N HIS A 108 13.69 0.28 -0.17
CA HIS A 108 13.81 0.36 1.28
C HIS A 108 12.52 -0.12 1.90
N ALA A 109 12.58 -0.87 2.99
CA ALA A 109 11.40 -1.36 3.68
C ALA A 109 11.51 -1.13 5.19
N ILE A 110 10.47 -0.58 5.79
CA ILE A 110 10.34 -0.43 7.24
C ILE A 110 9.01 -1.00 7.75
N GLN A 111 9.03 -1.50 8.97
CA GLN A 111 7.84 -1.82 9.75
C GLN A 111 7.92 -1.06 11.05
N VAL A 112 6.90 -0.28 11.36
CA VAL A 112 6.82 0.55 12.55
C VAL A 112 5.80 0.01 13.55
N HIS A 113 6.08 0.23 14.82
CA HIS A 113 5.17 -0.02 15.91
C HIS A 113 4.37 1.27 16.18
N TYR A 114 3.08 1.26 15.89
CA TYR A 114 2.17 2.39 16.08
C TYR A 114 0.87 1.95 16.77
N ALA A 115 0.12 2.88 17.30
CA ALA A 115 -1.07 2.62 18.13
C ALA A 115 -2.22 1.98 17.33
N ASN A 116 -2.14 0.67 17.07
CA ASN A 116 -3.11 -0.11 16.29
C ASN A 116 -3.86 -1.20 17.10
N GLY A 117 -3.61 -1.32 18.40
CA GLY A 117 -4.22 -2.33 19.26
C GLY A 117 -5.73 -2.17 19.45
N TRP A 118 -6.25 -0.97 19.26
CA TRP A 118 -7.67 -0.61 19.35
C TRP A 118 -8.59 -1.53 18.53
N PHE A 119 -8.08 -2.14 17.45
CA PHE A 119 -8.89 -2.99 16.57
C PHE A 119 -9.54 -4.16 17.29
N GLY A 120 -8.83 -4.82 18.21
CA GLY A 120 -9.36 -5.90 19.03
C GLY A 120 -10.54 -5.47 19.90
N LYS A 121 -10.54 -4.22 20.36
CA LYS A 121 -11.59 -3.62 21.19
C LYS A 121 -12.84 -3.24 20.38
N PHE A 122 -12.66 -2.55 19.27
CA PHE A 122 -13.78 -1.92 18.56
C PHE A 122 -14.32 -2.74 17.38
N SER A 123 -13.53 -3.59 16.74
CA SER A 123 -13.97 -4.35 15.57
C SER A 123 -15.05 -5.42 15.90
N ARG A 124 -15.20 -5.79 17.15
CA ARG A 124 -16.17 -6.78 17.62
C ARG A 124 -17.49 -6.17 18.11
N GLN A 125 -17.56 -4.86 18.22
CA GLN A 125 -18.72 -4.16 18.81
C GLN A 125 -19.90 -4.01 17.85
N GLY A 126 -19.85 -4.59 16.66
CA GLY A 126 -20.85 -4.40 15.60
C GLY A 126 -20.75 -3.01 14.92
N PRO A 127 -21.58 -2.74 13.92
CA PRO A 127 -21.55 -1.46 13.24
C PRO A 127 -22.02 -0.34 14.19
N ALA A 128 -21.17 0.67 14.35
CA ALA A 128 -21.53 1.89 15.06
C ALA A 128 -22.63 2.66 14.29
N ALA A 129 -23.35 3.54 15.00
CA ALA A 129 -24.30 4.43 14.36
C ALA A 129 -23.63 5.38 13.35
N ASP A 130 -22.37 5.78 13.60
CA ASP A 130 -21.51 6.49 12.64
C ASP A 130 -20.86 5.48 11.68
N ASP A 131 -21.25 5.52 10.43
CA ASP A 131 -20.73 4.65 9.35
C ASP A 131 -19.26 4.96 8.94
N LYS A 132 -18.64 5.95 9.59
CA LYS A 132 -17.22 6.31 9.45
C LYS A 132 -16.42 6.05 10.73
N PHE A 133 -17.01 5.43 11.72
CA PHE A 133 -16.44 5.25 13.06
C PHE A 133 -15.04 4.60 13.04
N LEU A 134 -14.93 3.41 12.42
CA LEU A 134 -13.63 2.74 12.31
C LEU A 134 -12.65 3.52 11.44
N GLY A 135 -13.14 4.18 10.39
CA GLY A 135 -12.35 5.02 9.51
C GLY A 135 -11.72 6.23 10.25
N LYS A 136 -12.42 6.82 11.21
CA LYS A 136 -11.90 7.91 12.06
C LYS A 136 -10.79 7.40 12.96
N ILE A 137 -11.02 6.28 13.68
CA ILE A 137 -9.99 5.67 14.54
C ILE A 137 -8.74 5.28 13.73
N ARG A 138 -8.93 4.71 12.51
CA ARG A 138 -7.80 4.38 11.62
C ARG A 138 -6.97 5.59 11.25
N LEU A 139 -7.64 6.69 10.98
CA LEU A 139 -6.95 7.92 10.58
C LEU A 139 -6.17 8.51 11.75
N GLU A 140 -6.76 8.53 12.93
CA GLU A 140 -6.09 8.97 14.16
C GLU A 140 -4.88 8.09 14.49
N ALA A 141 -5.03 6.75 14.45
CA ALA A 141 -3.91 5.83 14.64
C ALA A 141 -2.79 5.99 13.59
N ALA A 142 -3.14 6.45 12.40
CA ALA A 142 -2.15 6.69 11.35
C ALA A 142 -1.47 8.05 11.46
N THR A 143 -2.17 9.09 11.92
CA THR A 143 -1.66 10.47 11.89
C THR A 143 -1.26 11.01 13.27
N GLY A 144 -1.91 10.53 14.32
CA GLY A 144 -1.83 11.12 15.66
C GLY A 144 -2.58 12.45 15.77
N GLU A 145 -3.52 12.71 14.86
CA GLU A 145 -4.43 13.87 14.90
C GLU A 145 -5.80 13.44 15.43
N ASP A 146 -6.49 14.29 16.15
CA ASP A 146 -7.78 14.03 16.78
C ASP A 146 -8.89 13.91 15.71
N PHE A 147 -9.29 12.69 15.40
CA PHE A 147 -10.37 12.35 14.49
C PHE A 147 -11.51 11.57 15.15
N SER A 148 -11.29 11.00 16.32
CA SER A 148 -12.21 10.05 16.94
C SER A 148 -12.35 10.27 18.44
N GLU A 149 -13.57 10.41 18.92
CA GLU A 149 -13.87 10.45 20.36
C GLU A 149 -13.64 9.10 21.08
N ALA A 150 -13.37 8.01 20.34
CA ALA A 150 -13.23 6.66 20.89
C ALA A 150 -11.82 6.32 21.35
N VAL A 151 -10.81 7.03 20.89
CA VAL A 151 -9.38 6.84 21.20
C VAL A 151 -8.71 8.20 21.35
N GLU A 152 -7.60 8.22 22.06
CA GLU A 152 -6.71 9.38 22.17
C GLU A 152 -5.29 8.93 21.82
N ILE A 153 -4.90 9.11 20.56
CA ILE A 153 -3.59 8.69 20.05
C ILE A 153 -2.81 9.94 19.65
N PRO A 154 -1.88 10.41 20.49
CA PRO A 154 -1.09 11.60 20.18
C PRO A 154 -0.11 11.37 19.05
N GLN A 155 0.32 12.47 18.41
CA GLN A 155 1.19 12.45 17.25
C GLN A 155 2.41 11.49 17.34
N PRO A 156 3.17 11.44 18.47
CA PRO A 156 4.34 10.56 18.58
C PRO A 156 4.03 9.07 18.44
N ASP A 157 2.78 8.66 18.68
CA ASP A 157 2.36 7.26 18.67
C ASP A 157 1.60 6.87 17.40
N GLY A 158 1.31 7.85 16.54
CA GLY A 158 0.75 7.63 15.21
C GLY A 158 1.78 7.06 14.22
N MET A 159 1.34 6.27 13.27
CA MET A 159 2.18 5.63 12.25
C MET A 159 3.07 6.64 11.51
N ARG A 160 2.54 7.81 11.17
CA ARG A 160 3.23 8.85 10.40
C ARG A 160 4.48 9.34 11.11
N GLU A 161 4.35 9.70 12.38
CA GLU A 161 5.47 10.20 13.17
C GLU A 161 6.47 9.08 13.49
N ARG A 162 5.99 7.87 13.83
CA ARG A 162 6.83 6.70 14.03
C ARG A 162 7.72 6.42 12.83
N ALA A 163 7.13 6.39 11.63
CA ALA A 163 7.88 6.18 10.40
C ALA A 163 8.91 7.28 10.14
N PHE A 164 8.56 8.52 10.40
CA PHE A 164 9.47 9.66 10.24
C PHE A 164 10.66 9.57 11.21
N GLN A 165 10.42 9.36 12.49
CA GLN A 165 11.48 9.26 13.49
C GLN A 165 12.37 8.04 13.24
N PHE A 166 11.79 6.92 12.79
CA PHE A 166 12.58 5.74 12.46
C PHE A 166 13.48 5.97 11.26
N VAL A 167 12.99 6.61 10.20
CA VAL A 167 13.83 6.96 9.02
C VAL A 167 14.96 7.92 9.41
N LYS A 168 14.71 8.90 10.29
CA LYS A 168 15.76 9.78 10.82
C LYS A 168 16.81 9.00 11.60
N TRP A 169 16.39 8.07 12.44
CA TRP A 169 17.28 7.21 13.21
C TRP A 169 18.12 6.33 12.26
N LEU A 170 17.48 5.71 11.26
CA LEU A 170 18.15 4.89 10.26
C LEU A 170 19.20 5.67 9.46
N GLY A 171 18.96 6.93 9.11
CA GLY A 171 19.92 7.78 8.43
C GLY A 171 21.19 8.02 9.26
N LYS A 172 21.09 8.02 10.59
CA LYS A 172 22.23 8.15 11.50
C LYS A 172 22.97 6.84 11.73
N GLU A 173 22.20 5.75 11.96
CA GLU A 173 22.79 4.45 12.32
C GLU A 173 23.31 3.67 11.11
N ASN A 174 22.77 3.93 9.92
CA ASN A 174 23.18 3.27 8.68
C ASN A 174 23.24 4.29 7.52
N PRO A 175 24.23 5.18 7.49
CA PRO A 175 24.39 6.15 6.41
C PRO A 175 24.51 5.49 5.02
N GLN A 176 25.09 4.30 4.93
CA GLN A 176 25.23 3.54 3.70
C GLN A 176 23.90 3.11 3.09
N GLY A 177 22.82 3.07 3.89
CA GLY A 177 21.48 2.77 3.45
C GLY A 177 20.79 3.94 2.75
N HIS A 178 21.34 5.16 2.82
CA HIS A 178 20.78 6.37 2.20
C HIS A 178 19.31 6.65 2.57
N TRP A 179 18.95 6.42 3.83
CA TRP A 179 17.59 6.58 4.35
C TRP A 179 17.11 8.04 4.34
N GLU A 180 18.04 9.01 4.44
CA GLU A 180 17.78 10.45 4.36
C GLU A 180 17.14 10.88 3.03
N TYR A 181 17.32 10.08 1.97
CA TYR A 181 16.67 10.30 0.68
C TYR A 181 15.14 10.39 0.77
N PHE A 182 14.55 9.78 1.78
CA PHE A 182 13.10 9.77 2.01
C PHE A 182 12.62 10.90 2.93
N LEU A 183 13.51 11.71 3.46
CA LEU A 183 13.16 12.90 4.22
C LEU A 183 12.88 14.07 3.28
N THR A 184 12.00 14.98 3.72
CA THR A 184 11.82 16.29 3.06
C THR A 184 13.11 17.11 3.14
N ASP A 185 13.27 18.11 2.27
CA ASP A 185 14.52 18.88 2.17
C ASP A 185 14.83 19.66 3.46
N ASP A 186 13.80 20.02 4.24
CA ASP A 186 13.94 20.61 5.58
C ASP A 186 14.16 19.56 6.69
N GLY A 187 14.12 18.28 6.37
CA GLY A 187 14.28 17.18 7.31
C GLY A 187 13.16 17.05 8.35
N GLN A 188 11.98 17.66 8.13
CA GLN A 188 10.88 17.69 9.09
C GLN A 188 9.74 16.73 8.76
N GLY A 189 9.89 15.90 7.72
CA GLY A 189 8.87 14.93 7.33
C GLY A 189 9.38 13.89 6.33
N LEU A 190 8.48 13.01 5.92
CA LEU A 190 8.74 12.05 4.85
C LEU A 190 8.27 12.58 3.50
N ARG A 191 9.00 12.24 2.44
CA ARG A 191 8.57 12.42 1.05
C ARG A 191 7.51 11.38 0.69
N TRP A 192 6.26 11.66 1.04
CA TRP A 192 5.13 10.74 0.85
C TRP A 192 4.90 10.34 -0.60
N ASP A 193 5.30 11.15 -1.57
CA ASP A 193 5.30 10.83 -2.99
C ASP A 193 6.28 9.70 -3.38
N ARG A 194 7.20 9.33 -2.49
CA ARG A 194 8.14 8.21 -2.62
C ARG A 194 7.78 7.02 -1.74
N VAL A 195 6.70 7.12 -0.96
CA VAL A 195 6.27 6.10 -0.01
C VAL A 195 5.23 5.18 -0.63
N ILE A 196 5.50 3.88 -0.55
CA ILE A 196 4.53 2.81 -0.76
C ILE A 196 4.01 2.38 0.60
N ILE A 197 2.72 2.52 0.83
CA ILE A 197 2.09 1.97 2.04
C ILE A 197 1.57 0.57 1.73
N ALA A 198 2.01 -0.43 2.50
CA ALA A 198 1.61 -1.82 2.34
C ALA A 198 1.05 -2.37 3.64
N GLY A 199 -0.09 -3.05 3.59
CA GLY A 199 -0.69 -3.64 4.78
C GLY A 199 -1.35 -4.99 4.51
N SER A 200 -1.61 -5.76 5.57
CA SER A 200 -2.47 -6.94 5.48
C SER A 200 -3.60 -6.83 6.49
N SER A 201 -4.77 -7.39 6.15
CA SER A 201 -5.94 -7.42 7.04
C SER A 201 -6.30 -6.02 7.57
N HIS A 202 -6.32 -5.84 8.88
CA HIS A 202 -6.47 -4.55 9.54
C HIS A 202 -5.47 -3.48 9.02
N GLY A 203 -4.21 -3.85 8.80
CA GLY A 203 -3.20 -2.93 8.28
C GLY A 203 -3.45 -2.50 6.84
N SER A 204 -4.03 -3.35 5.98
CA SER A 204 -4.41 -2.96 4.61
C SER A 204 -5.52 -1.91 4.61
N THR A 205 -6.44 -2.03 5.57
CA THR A 205 -7.54 -1.08 5.75
C THR A 205 -7.03 0.28 6.25
N THR A 206 -6.10 0.27 7.21
CA THR A 206 -5.43 1.49 7.68
C THR A 206 -4.59 2.14 6.57
N ALA A 207 -3.87 1.34 5.76
CA ALA A 207 -3.13 1.82 4.60
C ALA A 207 -4.05 2.54 3.59
N ALA A 208 -5.18 1.93 3.25
CA ALA A 208 -6.18 2.53 2.36
C ALA A 208 -6.76 3.81 2.95
N ARG A 209 -7.16 3.80 4.24
CA ARG A 209 -7.74 4.99 4.89
C ARG A 209 -6.75 6.14 4.96
N PHE A 210 -5.50 5.87 5.30
CA PHE A 210 -4.44 6.87 5.32
C PHE A 210 -4.20 7.45 3.93
N ALA A 211 -4.12 6.61 2.89
CA ALA A 211 -3.87 7.05 1.51
C ALA A 211 -5.02 7.87 0.90
N ILE A 212 -6.25 7.72 1.40
CA ILE A 212 -7.36 8.63 1.07
C ILE A 212 -7.09 10.03 1.62
N HIS A 213 -6.50 10.14 2.80
CA HIS A 213 -6.17 11.42 3.45
C HIS A 213 -4.86 12.01 2.96
N GLN A 214 -3.82 11.19 2.83
CA GLN A 214 -2.46 11.57 2.45
C GLN A 214 -2.09 10.99 1.09
N ARG A 215 -1.63 11.85 0.16
CA ARG A 215 -1.09 11.35 -1.11
C ARG A 215 0.18 10.54 -0.87
N VAL A 216 0.20 9.31 -1.41
CA VAL A 216 1.34 8.40 -1.40
C VAL A 216 1.66 7.90 -2.81
N ASP A 217 2.84 7.28 -3.00
CA ASP A 217 3.20 6.71 -4.30
C ASP A 217 2.30 5.53 -4.67
N ARG A 218 2.09 4.60 -3.73
CA ARG A 218 1.33 3.37 -3.99
C ARG A 218 0.73 2.81 -2.69
N VAL A 219 -0.37 2.08 -2.83
CA VAL A 219 -1.01 1.33 -1.74
C VAL A 219 -1.09 -0.14 -2.14
N VAL A 220 -0.55 -1.03 -1.30
CA VAL A 220 -0.64 -2.48 -1.49
C VAL A 220 -1.45 -3.10 -0.36
N MET A 221 -2.60 -3.68 -0.71
CA MET A 221 -3.59 -4.21 0.22
C MET A 221 -3.65 -5.74 0.12
N PHE A 222 -3.04 -6.42 1.07
CA PHE A 222 -3.15 -7.85 1.22
C PHE A 222 -4.35 -8.20 2.11
N CYS A 223 -5.16 -9.19 1.70
CA CYS A 223 -6.34 -9.66 2.44
C CYS A 223 -7.16 -8.50 3.03
N GLY A 224 -7.58 -7.61 2.15
CA GLY A 224 -8.38 -6.42 2.48
C GLY A 224 -8.55 -5.44 1.32
N PRO A 225 -9.06 -4.22 1.59
CA PRO A 225 -9.41 -3.72 2.92
C PRO A 225 -10.72 -4.30 3.46
N ARG A 226 -10.96 -4.07 4.76
CA ARG A 226 -12.21 -4.40 5.46
C ARG A 226 -13.11 -3.16 5.58
N ASP A 227 -13.99 -3.09 6.60
CA ASP A 227 -14.88 -1.96 6.86
C ASP A 227 -15.82 -1.63 5.70
N GLN A 228 -16.24 -2.64 4.95
CA GLN A 228 -17.08 -2.48 3.76
C GLN A 228 -18.46 -1.84 4.02
N SER A 229 -18.92 -1.90 5.27
CA SER A 229 -20.14 -1.24 5.71
C SER A 229 -19.96 0.26 5.93
N GLU A 230 -18.72 0.75 5.91
CA GLU A 230 -18.38 2.13 6.15
C GLU A 230 -18.15 2.91 4.85
N THR A 231 -18.75 4.09 4.76
CA THR A 231 -18.72 4.94 3.56
C THR A 231 -17.39 5.69 3.37
N TRP A 232 -16.50 5.69 4.34
CA TRP A 232 -15.21 6.37 4.23
C TRP A 232 -14.38 5.92 3.02
N GLN A 233 -14.59 4.69 2.54
CA GLN A 233 -13.85 4.14 1.40
C GLN A 233 -14.21 4.83 0.07
N GLY A 234 -15.38 5.45 -0.02
CA GLY A 234 -15.83 6.23 -1.16
C GLY A 234 -15.53 7.73 -1.08
N LEU A 235 -14.81 8.20 -0.05
CA LEU A 235 -14.42 9.60 0.07
C LEU A 235 -13.47 10.02 -1.06
N PRO A 236 -13.47 11.32 -1.44
CA PRO A 236 -12.45 11.87 -2.33
C PRO A 236 -11.04 11.55 -1.80
N SER A 237 -10.21 10.96 -2.65
CA SER A 237 -8.90 10.45 -2.26
C SER A 237 -7.77 11.36 -2.71
N ALA A 238 -6.85 11.68 -1.79
CA ALA A 238 -5.60 12.39 -2.10
C ALA A 238 -4.68 11.52 -2.99
N THR A 239 -4.72 10.19 -2.80
CA THR A 239 -4.01 9.24 -3.66
C THR A 239 -4.94 8.76 -4.77
N PRO A 240 -4.60 8.95 -6.06
CA PRO A 240 -5.44 8.46 -7.17
C PRO A 240 -5.68 6.96 -7.09
N SER A 241 -6.92 6.52 -7.38
CA SER A 241 -7.34 5.12 -7.28
C SER A 241 -6.47 4.14 -8.09
N LYS A 242 -5.88 4.58 -9.21
CA LYS A 242 -4.94 3.77 -10.02
C LYS A 242 -3.69 3.31 -9.27
N ARG A 243 -3.41 3.90 -8.10
CA ARG A 243 -2.25 3.60 -7.24
C ARG A 243 -2.55 2.56 -6.16
N PHE A 244 -3.80 2.10 -6.03
CA PHE A 244 -4.20 1.08 -5.08
C PHE A 244 -4.21 -0.28 -5.76
N PHE A 245 -3.60 -1.28 -5.12
CA PHE A 245 -3.54 -2.67 -5.57
C PHE A 245 -4.05 -3.59 -4.47
N GLY A 246 -5.00 -4.46 -4.80
CA GLY A 246 -5.56 -5.45 -3.89
C GLY A 246 -5.18 -6.87 -4.29
N PHE A 247 -4.84 -7.71 -3.30
CA PHE A 247 -4.64 -9.14 -3.49
C PHE A 247 -5.24 -9.93 -2.33
N SER A 248 -6.13 -10.87 -2.63
CA SER A 248 -6.84 -11.67 -1.65
C SER A 248 -7.05 -13.11 -2.10
N HIS A 249 -7.32 -14.00 -1.15
CA HIS A 249 -7.71 -15.38 -1.41
C HIS A 249 -9.24 -15.52 -1.39
N VAL A 250 -9.83 -16.30 -2.31
CA VAL A 250 -11.29 -16.47 -2.42
C VAL A 250 -11.93 -17.17 -1.21
N LEU A 251 -11.17 -17.98 -0.45
CA LEU A 251 -11.63 -18.61 0.79
C LEU A 251 -11.41 -17.75 2.04
N ASP A 252 -10.77 -16.58 1.91
CA ASP A 252 -10.61 -15.66 3.02
C ASP A 252 -11.98 -15.23 3.56
N GLY A 253 -12.17 -15.30 4.88
CA GLY A 253 -13.42 -14.87 5.52
C GLY A 253 -13.78 -13.41 5.23
N GLY A 254 -12.80 -12.56 4.96
CA GLY A 254 -13.03 -11.19 4.49
C GLY A 254 -13.51 -11.11 3.05
N TRP A 255 -13.13 -12.06 2.18
CA TRP A 255 -13.66 -12.16 0.83
C TRP A 255 -15.11 -12.66 0.84
N THR A 256 -15.37 -13.72 1.61
CA THR A 256 -16.69 -14.37 1.65
C THR A 256 -17.69 -13.67 2.56
N GLY A 257 -17.25 -13.05 3.65
CA GLY A 257 -18.07 -12.40 4.66
C GLY A 257 -18.07 -10.88 4.58
N ASP A 258 -16.88 -10.26 4.66
CA ASP A 258 -16.70 -8.81 4.58
C ASP A 258 -16.65 -8.29 3.15
N HIS A 259 -16.51 -9.17 2.20
CA HIS A 259 -16.63 -8.87 0.79
C HIS A 259 -15.62 -7.81 0.31
N TYR A 260 -14.32 -8.10 0.35
CA TYR A 260 -13.28 -7.17 -0.08
C TYR A 260 -13.54 -6.55 -1.46
N CYS A 261 -14.23 -7.23 -2.37
CA CYS A 261 -14.56 -6.68 -3.67
C CYS A 261 -15.43 -5.42 -3.57
N ARG A 262 -16.34 -5.32 -2.58
CA ARG A 262 -17.10 -4.09 -2.32
C ARG A 262 -16.16 -2.94 -1.93
N SER A 263 -15.21 -3.20 -1.06
CA SER A 263 -14.20 -2.19 -0.70
C SER A 263 -13.39 -1.72 -1.91
N TRP A 264 -13.01 -2.66 -2.79
CA TRP A 264 -12.31 -2.33 -4.04
C TRP A 264 -13.18 -1.51 -4.99
N GLU A 265 -14.48 -1.78 -5.06
CA GLU A 265 -15.43 -0.97 -5.83
C GLU A 265 -15.54 0.46 -5.27
N LEU A 266 -15.71 0.60 -3.95
CA LEU A 266 -15.78 1.90 -3.27
C LEU A 266 -14.50 2.73 -3.47
N LEU A 267 -13.33 2.10 -3.46
CA LEU A 267 -12.05 2.72 -3.79
C LEU A 267 -11.87 3.03 -5.28
N GLY A 268 -12.81 2.61 -6.14
CA GLY A 268 -12.80 2.88 -7.57
C GLY A 268 -11.83 2.04 -8.38
N LEU A 269 -11.40 0.86 -7.87
CA LEU A 269 -10.41 0.00 -8.53
C LEU A 269 -10.96 -0.66 -9.80
N HIS A 270 -12.28 -0.80 -9.94
CA HIS A 270 -12.94 -1.31 -11.15
C HIS A 270 -12.64 -0.50 -12.42
N LYS A 271 -12.27 0.77 -12.24
CA LYS A 271 -11.85 1.66 -13.35
C LYS A 271 -10.50 1.29 -13.97
N TYR A 272 -9.78 0.33 -13.39
CA TYR A 272 -8.42 -0.07 -13.78
C TYR A 272 -8.29 -1.58 -13.96
N GLY A 273 -9.36 -2.24 -14.39
CA GLY A 273 -9.41 -3.65 -14.72
C GLY A 273 -10.40 -4.47 -13.89
N GLY A 274 -10.76 -5.64 -14.42
CA GLY A 274 -11.58 -6.63 -13.75
C GLY A 274 -10.86 -7.30 -12.56
N ILE A 275 -11.60 -8.15 -11.82
CA ILE A 275 -10.99 -9.04 -10.83
C ILE A 275 -10.34 -10.20 -11.58
N VAL A 276 -9.04 -10.41 -11.38
CA VAL A 276 -8.26 -11.44 -12.07
C VAL A 276 -7.76 -12.49 -11.09
N ASN A 277 -8.04 -13.76 -11.41
CA ASN A 277 -7.45 -14.89 -10.69
C ASN A 277 -6.03 -15.15 -11.22
N VAL A 278 -5.03 -14.95 -10.36
CA VAL A 278 -3.61 -15.07 -10.69
C VAL A 278 -3.17 -16.52 -10.97
N ASP A 279 -3.93 -17.51 -10.49
CA ASP A 279 -3.64 -18.93 -10.71
C ASP A 279 -4.04 -19.38 -12.14
N GLN A 280 -4.83 -18.55 -12.84
CA GLN A 280 -5.34 -18.80 -14.18
C GLN A 280 -4.84 -17.80 -15.22
N SER A 281 -4.13 -16.77 -14.79
CA SER A 281 -3.71 -15.67 -15.66
C SER A 281 -2.23 -15.37 -15.46
N PRO A 282 -1.43 -15.34 -16.52
CA PRO A 282 -0.01 -14.99 -16.41
C PRO A 282 0.17 -13.47 -16.15
N PRO A 283 1.32 -13.05 -15.62
CA PRO A 283 1.69 -11.64 -15.59
C PRO A 283 1.64 -11.04 -17.01
N PRO A 284 1.21 -9.78 -17.14
CA PRO A 284 0.91 -8.78 -16.13
C PRO A 284 -0.55 -8.79 -15.65
N PHE A 285 -1.22 -9.92 -15.55
CA PHE A 285 -2.55 -10.09 -14.97
C PHE A 285 -3.61 -9.11 -15.53
N GLY A 286 -3.59 -8.87 -16.84
CA GLY A 286 -4.47 -7.88 -17.48
C GLY A 286 -4.28 -6.44 -16.98
N ASN A 287 -3.14 -6.13 -16.38
CA ASN A 287 -2.80 -4.81 -15.80
C ASN A 287 -3.80 -4.32 -14.73
N THR A 288 -4.56 -5.24 -14.11
CA THR A 288 -5.61 -4.90 -13.15
C THR A 288 -5.05 -4.45 -11.80
N ARG A 289 -5.90 -3.80 -11.02
CA ARG A 289 -5.65 -3.44 -9.61
C ARG A 289 -6.28 -4.41 -8.62
N ARG A 290 -6.98 -5.46 -9.11
CA ARG A 290 -7.81 -6.37 -8.31
C ARG A 290 -7.42 -7.82 -8.58
N LEU A 291 -6.59 -8.40 -7.70
CA LEU A 291 -6.06 -9.74 -7.84
C LEU A 291 -6.65 -10.69 -6.79
N ILE A 292 -7.00 -11.88 -7.22
CA ILE A 292 -7.42 -12.97 -6.34
C ILE A 292 -6.62 -14.23 -6.64
N THR A 293 -6.61 -15.16 -5.67
CA THR A 293 -6.10 -16.51 -5.82
C THR A 293 -7.08 -17.52 -5.26
N ASN A 294 -7.10 -18.72 -5.83
CA ASN A 294 -7.78 -19.90 -5.31
C ASN A 294 -6.80 -21.04 -5.04
N ALA A 295 -5.52 -20.73 -4.85
CA ALA A 295 -4.48 -21.69 -4.52
C ALA A 295 -4.86 -22.61 -3.35
N ASP A 296 -4.43 -23.87 -3.38
CA ASP A 296 -4.83 -24.85 -2.37
C ASP A 296 -4.27 -24.52 -0.98
N VAL A 297 -5.13 -24.08 -0.10
CA VAL A 297 -4.86 -23.82 1.32
C VAL A 297 -5.49 -24.87 2.24
N LYS A 298 -5.84 -26.05 1.71
CA LYS A 298 -6.50 -27.15 2.44
C LYS A 298 -7.85 -26.73 3.03
N ASN A 299 -8.60 -25.91 2.32
CA ASN A 299 -9.90 -25.40 2.73
C ASN A 299 -9.90 -24.68 4.10
N ASP A 300 -8.75 -24.10 4.48
CA ASP A 300 -8.57 -23.38 5.74
C ASP A 300 -8.64 -21.87 5.50
N ALA A 301 -9.72 -21.24 5.97
CA ALA A 301 -9.96 -19.80 5.81
C ALA A 301 -8.90 -18.92 6.51
N ASN A 302 -8.34 -19.37 7.64
CA ASN A 302 -7.27 -18.64 8.33
C ASN A 302 -5.96 -18.71 7.55
N ARG A 303 -5.66 -19.87 6.97
CA ARG A 303 -4.53 -20.04 6.06
C ARG A 303 -4.74 -19.24 4.79
N ALA A 304 -5.94 -19.25 4.22
CA ALA A 304 -6.31 -18.41 3.07
C ALA A 304 -6.00 -16.93 3.33
N HIS A 305 -6.42 -16.43 4.50
CA HIS A 305 -6.16 -15.06 4.93
C HIS A 305 -4.68 -14.69 4.93
N SER A 306 -3.83 -15.59 5.38
CA SER A 306 -2.39 -15.35 5.52
C SER A 306 -1.57 -15.74 4.27
N SER A 307 -2.14 -16.52 3.33
CA SER A 307 -1.41 -17.10 2.20
C SER A 307 -1.00 -16.10 1.11
N VAL A 308 -1.65 -14.94 1.07
CA VAL A 308 -1.39 -13.90 0.06
C VAL A 308 -0.15 -13.05 0.35
N VAL A 309 0.39 -13.14 1.57
CA VAL A 309 1.61 -12.43 1.97
C VAL A 309 2.79 -13.40 1.95
N PRO A 310 3.99 -13.00 1.48
CA PRO A 310 5.19 -13.85 1.60
C PRO A 310 5.43 -14.26 3.06
N GLY A 311 5.44 -15.57 3.32
CA GLY A 311 5.61 -16.08 4.68
C GLY A 311 5.23 -17.55 4.82
N GLY A 312 5.12 -18.03 6.05
CA GLY A 312 4.88 -19.46 6.35
C GLY A 312 3.56 -20.03 5.84
N ALA A 313 2.52 -19.21 5.69
CA ALA A 313 1.22 -19.63 5.16
C ALA A 313 1.14 -19.60 3.63
N ALA A 314 2.07 -18.89 2.96
CA ALA A 314 2.08 -18.78 1.51
C ALA A 314 2.29 -20.15 0.85
N VAL A 315 1.57 -20.38 -0.25
CA VAL A 315 1.61 -21.65 -0.97
C VAL A 315 2.91 -21.77 -1.74
N LYS A 316 3.49 -22.97 -1.70
CA LYS A 316 4.71 -23.34 -2.43
C LYS A 316 4.41 -24.43 -3.43
N ASP A 317 5.14 -24.44 -4.52
CA ASP A 317 5.14 -25.53 -5.50
C ASP A 317 5.92 -26.75 -5.02
N ALA A 318 5.99 -27.77 -5.87
CA ALA A 318 6.70 -29.02 -5.57
C ALA A 318 8.22 -28.83 -5.39
N THR A 319 8.79 -27.72 -5.87
CA THR A 319 10.22 -27.38 -5.70
C THR A 319 10.49 -26.58 -4.44
N GLY A 320 9.44 -26.21 -3.69
CA GLY A 320 9.53 -25.40 -2.48
C GLY A 320 9.55 -23.89 -2.75
N GLN A 321 9.35 -23.45 -3.99
CA GLN A 321 9.26 -22.03 -4.35
C GLN A 321 7.83 -21.51 -4.13
N PHE A 322 7.70 -20.25 -3.77
CA PHE A 322 6.38 -19.64 -3.62
C PHE A 322 5.74 -19.41 -4.99
N ILE A 323 4.49 -19.83 -5.16
CA ILE A 323 3.77 -19.73 -6.43
C ILE A 323 3.40 -18.27 -6.79
N HIS A 324 3.35 -17.36 -5.81
CA HIS A 324 2.93 -15.97 -5.98
C HIS A 324 4.09 -14.97 -6.13
N GLU A 325 5.31 -15.42 -6.43
CA GLU A 325 6.47 -14.51 -6.63
C GLU A 325 6.19 -13.42 -7.67
N ALA A 326 5.62 -13.79 -8.81
CA ALA A 326 5.28 -12.85 -9.87
C ALA A 326 4.18 -11.85 -9.43
N VAL A 327 3.25 -12.29 -8.58
CA VAL A 327 2.18 -11.44 -8.03
C VAL A 327 2.77 -10.38 -7.11
N TRP A 328 3.63 -10.78 -6.16
CA TRP A 328 4.25 -9.82 -5.25
C TRP A 328 5.12 -8.81 -6.00
N ARG A 329 5.89 -9.25 -6.96
CA ARG A 329 6.65 -8.35 -7.83
C ARG A 329 5.74 -7.38 -8.57
N TYR A 330 4.63 -7.85 -9.13
CA TYR A 330 3.63 -7.03 -9.80
C TYR A 330 3.05 -5.96 -8.88
N LEU A 331 2.61 -6.32 -7.67
CA LEU A 331 2.01 -5.40 -6.71
C LEU A 331 2.91 -4.20 -6.39
N PHE A 332 4.22 -4.40 -6.33
CA PHE A 332 5.16 -3.36 -5.95
C PHE A 332 5.80 -2.63 -7.14
N LEU A 333 5.99 -3.30 -8.27
CA LEU A 333 6.79 -2.77 -9.40
C LEU A 333 5.99 -2.46 -10.66
N HIS A 334 4.74 -2.95 -10.79
CA HIS A 334 3.97 -2.72 -12.01
C HIS A 334 3.82 -1.20 -12.28
N PRO A 335 4.08 -0.71 -13.52
CA PRO A 335 3.96 0.69 -13.86
C PRO A 335 2.55 1.25 -13.56
N LEU A 336 2.49 2.42 -12.92
CA LEU A 336 1.22 3.01 -12.49
C LEU A 336 0.36 3.52 -13.65
N ASP A 337 0.99 3.83 -14.78
CA ASP A 337 0.31 4.37 -15.97
C ASP A 337 -0.21 3.28 -16.90
N ILE A 338 0.22 2.04 -16.71
CA ILE A 338 -0.29 0.88 -17.42
C ILE A 338 -1.44 0.29 -16.57
N THR A 339 -2.66 0.32 -17.11
CA THR A 339 -3.88 -0.13 -16.43
C THR A 339 -4.66 -1.11 -17.29
N GLY A 340 -5.45 -1.96 -16.66
CA GLY A 340 -6.45 -2.77 -17.36
C GLY A 340 -7.63 -1.94 -17.85
N GLU A 341 -8.44 -2.53 -18.72
CA GLU A 341 -9.64 -1.89 -19.26
C GLU A 341 -10.65 -1.58 -18.16
N PRO A 342 -11.24 -0.38 -18.15
CA PRO A 342 -12.28 -0.02 -17.19
C PRO A 342 -13.47 -0.98 -17.26
N MET A 343 -13.95 -1.38 -16.09
CA MET A 343 -15.15 -2.23 -15.96
C MET A 343 -16.26 -1.46 -15.25
N PRO A 344 -17.54 -1.72 -15.58
CA PRO A 344 -18.62 -1.23 -14.75
C PRO A 344 -18.51 -1.82 -13.33
N PRO A 345 -19.02 -1.12 -12.29
CA PRO A 345 -19.11 -1.69 -10.95
C PRO A 345 -19.86 -3.02 -10.97
N ASP A 346 -19.31 -4.04 -10.28
CA ASP A 346 -19.97 -5.34 -10.15
C ASP A 346 -21.12 -5.24 -9.13
N PRO A 347 -22.39 -5.49 -9.54
CA PRO A 347 -23.52 -5.48 -8.62
C PRO A 347 -23.33 -6.45 -7.45
N GLY A 348 -22.68 -7.60 -7.65
CA GLY A 348 -22.38 -8.57 -6.60
C GLY A 348 -21.42 -8.04 -5.54
N CYS A 349 -20.56 -7.08 -5.89
CA CYS A 349 -19.65 -6.40 -4.97
C CYS A 349 -20.28 -5.22 -4.23
N GLN A 350 -21.47 -4.75 -4.63
CA GLN A 350 -22.11 -3.58 -4.01
C GLN A 350 -22.93 -3.95 -2.77
N VAL A 351 -23.30 -5.20 -2.62
CA VAL A 351 -24.13 -5.67 -1.50
C VAL A 351 -23.25 -6.17 -0.37
N SER A 352 -23.43 -5.62 0.84
CA SER A 352 -22.81 -6.17 2.04
C SER A 352 -23.40 -7.55 2.32
N ARG A 353 -22.54 -8.57 2.42
CA ARG A 353 -22.95 -9.94 2.79
C ARG A 353 -23.05 -10.15 4.30
N ARG A 354 -22.58 -9.21 5.11
CA ARG A 354 -22.87 -9.24 6.54
C ARG A 354 -24.37 -8.97 6.72
N SER A 355 -25.13 -10.00 7.05
CA SER A 355 -26.42 -9.77 7.69
C SER A 355 -26.12 -8.96 8.96
N ARG A 356 -26.67 -7.76 9.06
CA ARG A 356 -26.74 -7.08 10.34
C ARG A 356 -27.43 -8.07 11.25
N ALA A 357 -26.71 -8.69 12.18
CA ALA A 357 -27.33 -9.44 13.26
C ALA A 357 -28.18 -8.43 14.00
N ASN A 358 -29.52 -8.61 13.87
CA ASN A 358 -30.50 -7.86 14.61
C ASN A 358 -30.35 -8.17 16.11
#